data_5da56de47b246dab1390ec630c9c7c61
#
_entry.id   5da56de47b246dab1390ec630c9c7c61
#
_cell.length_a   1.000
_cell.length_b   1.000
_cell.length_c   1.000
_cell.angle_alpha   90.00
_cell.angle_beta   90.00
_cell.angle_gamma   90.00
#
_symmetry.space_group_name_H-M   'P 1'
#
loop_
_entity.id
_entity.type
_entity.pdbx_description
1 polymer ?
#
loop_
_entity_poly.entity_id
_entity_poly.type
_entity_poly.pdbx_seq_one_letter_code
_entity_poly.pdbx_strand_id
1 'polypeptide(L)'
;MNRTILTALLLLAPAALVGADTQWVLAKSTLTYHVDHPLHTTEGVSHAARGKGVCHNGECDFLIGAPVKSFDSGDSNRDLHMIQVVRGGQYPIITVRTHVPEADSSAATFKADLEIEFAGQTAQFKQVEFKREAQGNAIKITGTIPATASGFKIDPPKFLTVPIKNDIPIRVEMTWQPQ
;
A
#
# COMPACT_ATOMS: atom_id res chain seq x y z
N MET A 1 74.87 23.48 -4.78
CA MET A 1 74.10 22.22 -4.90
C MET A 1 72.72 22.43 -4.28
N ASN A 2 71.71 22.85 -5.10
CA ASN A 2 70.36 23.10 -4.66
C ASN A 2 69.53 21.85 -4.88
N ARG A 3 68.99 21.25 -3.80
CA ARG A 3 68.03 20.13 -3.87
C ARG A 3 66.62 20.72 -3.74
N THR A 4 65.93 20.78 -4.83
CA THR A 4 64.52 21.14 -4.87
C THR A 4 63.70 19.94 -4.44
N ILE A 5 63.00 20.03 -3.28
CA ILE A 5 62.07 19.03 -2.80
C ILE A 5 60.73 19.29 -3.44
N LEU A 6 60.29 18.40 -4.33
CA LEU A 6 58.97 18.43 -4.97
C LEU A 6 57.96 17.76 -4.05
N THR A 7 57.12 18.53 -3.34
CA THR A 7 56.05 18.02 -2.49
C THR A 7 54.86 17.67 -3.39
N ALA A 8 54.58 16.39 -3.61
CA ALA A 8 53.38 15.91 -4.29
C ALA A 8 52.20 16.02 -3.34
N LEU A 9 51.25 16.91 -3.66
CA LEU A 9 49.97 17.07 -2.96
C LEU A 9 49.01 15.97 -3.46
N LEU A 10 48.76 14.93 -2.66
CA LEU A 10 47.84 13.85 -2.96
C LEU A 10 46.38 14.37 -2.73
N LEU A 11 45.66 14.70 -3.77
CA LEU A 11 44.21 15.05 -3.72
C LEU A 11 43.40 13.77 -3.44
N LEU A 12 42.99 13.56 -2.18
CA LEU A 12 41.98 12.56 -1.84
C LEU A 12 40.61 13.09 -2.33
N ALA A 13 40.11 12.55 -3.41
CA ALA A 13 38.73 12.77 -3.82
C ALA A 13 37.79 12.03 -2.83
N PRO A 14 36.72 12.69 -2.29
CA PRO A 14 35.75 11.99 -1.48
C PRO A 14 35.00 10.96 -2.35
N ALA A 15 35.13 9.68 -2.01
CA ALA A 15 34.29 8.64 -2.58
C ALA A 15 32.85 8.88 -2.07
N ALA A 16 31.96 9.28 -2.96
CA ALA A 16 30.52 9.29 -2.65
C ALA A 16 30.10 7.84 -2.34
N LEU A 17 29.72 7.58 -1.09
CA LEU A 17 29.05 6.34 -0.71
C LEU A 17 27.69 6.33 -1.42
N VAL A 18 27.61 5.67 -2.57
CA VAL A 18 26.33 5.30 -3.18
C VAL A 18 25.71 4.30 -2.21
N GLY A 19 24.66 4.71 -1.50
CA GLY A 19 23.89 3.82 -0.64
C GLY A 19 23.37 2.64 -1.47
N ALA A 20 23.52 1.42 -0.95
CA ALA A 20 22.95 0.24 -1.60
C ALA A 20 21.42 0.33 -1.57
N ASP A 21 20.77 -0.04 -2.67
CA ASP A 21 19.30 -0.12 -2.73
C ASP A 21 18.78 -1.10 -1.69
N THR A 22 17.79 -0.67 -0.91
CA THR A 22 17.09 -1.56 0.01
C THR A 22 15.84 -2.08 -0.69
N GLN A 23 15.76 -3.40 -0.83
CA GLN A 23 14.58 -4.06 -1.37
C GLN A 23 13.70 -4.58 -0.24
N TRP A 24 12.39 -4.46 -0.43
CA TRP A 24 11.37 -4.90 0.52
C TRP A 24 10.40 -5.87 -0.13
N VAL A 25 9.96 -6.87 0.61
CA VAL A 25 8.89 -7.79 0.21
C VAL A 25 7.79 -7.80 1.25
N LEU A 26 6.53 -7.81 0.80
CA LEU A 26 5.37 -7.98 1.66
C LEU A 26 5.27 -9.43 2.12
N ALA A 27 5.64 -9.69 3.39
CA ALA A 27 5.65 -11.03 3.98
C ALA A 27 4.28 -11.47 4.47
N LYS A 28 3.50 -10.53 5.06
CA LYS A 28 2.13 -10.78 5.55
C LYS A 28 1.23 -9.59 5.26
N SER A 29 -0.04 -9.86 5.00
CA SER A 29 -1.05 -8.83 4.81
C SER A 29 -2.37 -9.23 5.44
N THR A 30 -3.08 -8.26 6.01
CA THR A 30 -4.50 -8.34 6.33
C THR A 30 -5.14 -7.06 5.82
N LEU A 31 -6.03 -7.20 4.86
CA LEU A 31 -6.83 -6.11 4.32
C LEU A 31 -8.29 -6.39 4.69
N THR A 32 -8.96 -5.43 5.31
CA THR A 32 -10.38 -5.57 5.69
C THR A 32 -11.16 -4.41 5.12
N TYR A 33 -12.12 -4.69 4.23
CA TYR A 33 -13.12 -3.69 3.88
C TYR A 33 -14.27 -3.72 4.89
N HIS A 34 -14.87 -2.55 5.12
CA HIS A 34 -16.06 -2.39 5.94
C HIS A 34 -17.17 -1.73 5.14
N VAL A 35 -18.36 -2.34 5.15
CA VAL A 35 -19.54 -1.85 4.45
C VAL A 35 -20.70 -1.77 5.43
N ASP A 36 -21.28 -0.59 5.54
CA ASP A 36 -22.46 -0.33 6.34
C ASP A 36 -23.75 -0.36 5.50
N HIS A 37 -24.72 -1.08 6.03
CA HIS A 37 -26.11 -0.98 5.62
C HIS A 37 -26.97 -0.67 6.87
N PRO A 38 -28.10 0.05 6.77
CA PRO A 38 -28.93 0.38 7.93
C PRO A 38 -29.37 -0.80 8.79
N LEU A 39 -29.41 -2.01 8.22
CA LEU A 39 -29.86 -3.23 8.93
C LEU A 39 -28.69 -4.09 9.42
N HIS A 40 -27.49 -4.00 8.86
CA HIS A 40 -26.34 -4.81 9.20
C HIS A 40 -25.05 -4.21 8.66
N THR A 41 -23.94 -4.61 9.26
CA THR A 41 -22.60 -4.30 8.74
C THR A 41 -21.99 -5.57 8.15
N THR A 42 -21.09 -5.39 7.18
CA THR A 42 -20.35 -6.49 6.56
C THR A 42 -18.87 -6.12 6.52
N GLU A 43 -18.03 -7.05 6.91
CA GLU A 43 -16.59 -6.97 6.68
C GLU A 43 -16.17 -8.13 5.78
N GLY A 44 -15.21 -7.87 4.90
CA GLY A 44 -14.54 -8.93 4.17
C GLY A 44 -13.04 -8.79 4.31
N VAL A 45 -12.36 -9.91 4.53
CA VAL A 45 -10.95 -9.96 4.88
C VAL A 45 -10.15 -10.67 3.79
N SER A 46 -8.98 -10.13 3.42
CA SER A 46 -8.03 -10.78 2.55
C SER A 46 -6.65 -10.85 3.19
N HIS A 47 -6.00 -12.02 3.06
CA HIS A 47 -4.60 -12.24 3.44
C HIS A 47 -3.70 -12.51 2.23
N ALA A 48 -4.20 -12.26 1.03
CA ALA A 48 -3.55 -12.69 -0.22
C ALA A 48 -2.80 -11.58 -0.95
N ALA A 49 -2.71 -10.37 -0.38
CA ALA A 49 -1.94 -9.31 -1.00
C ALA A 49 -0.46 -9.71 -1.11
N ARG A 50 0.18 -9.25 -2.20
CA ARG A 50 1.60 -9.36 -2.47
C ARG A 50 2.15 -7.98 -2.78
N GLY A 51 3.40 -7.73 -2.44
CA GLY A 51 4.01 -6.43 -2.68
C GLY A 51 5.51 -6.48 -2.71
N LYS A 52 6.08 -5.50 -3.40
CA LYS A 52 7.51 -5.21 -3.43
C LYS A 52 7.72 -3.72 -3.21
N GLY A 53 8.84 -3.38 -2.60
CA GLY A 53 9.31 -2.01 -2.44
C GLY A 53 10.80 -1.91 -2.75
N VAL A 54 11.21 -0.76 -3.23
CA VAL A 54 12.62 -0.43 -3.46
C VAL A 54 12.85 0.97 -2.91
N CYS A 55 13.85 1.11 -2.05
CA CYS A 55 14.35 2.41 -1.62
C CYS A 55 15.70 2.68 -2.30
N HIS A 56 15.80 3.80 -3.00
CA HIS A 56 16.97 4.24 -3.74
C HIS A 56 17.15 5.75 -3.56
N ASN A 57 18.37 6.18 -3.22
CA ASN A 57 18.69 7.60 -3.04
C ASN A 57 17.75 8.37 -2.10
N GLY A 58 17.25 7.71 -1.04
CA GLY A 58 16.36 8.34 -0.05
C GLY A 58 14.89 8.40 -0.44
N GLU A 59 14.49 7.78 -1.54
CA GLU A 59 13.12 7.66 -2.00
C GLU A 59 12.70 6.18 -2.07
N CYS A 60 11.46 5.87 -1.71
CA CYS A 60 10.92 4.52 -1.70
C CYS A 60 9.68 4.40 -2.58
N ASP A 61 9.70 3.44 -3.48
CA ASP A 61 8.57 3.05 -4.32
C ASP A 61 8.01 1.71 -3.88
N PHE A 62 6.71 1.63 -3.66
CA PHE A 62 6.02 0.39 -3.32
C PHE A 62 4.92 0.08 -4.33
N LEU A 63 4.84 -1.19 -4.70
CA LEU A 63 3.77 -1.75 -5.53
C LEU A 63 3.13 -2.92 -4.80
N ILE A 64 1.81 -2.85 -4.59
CA ILE A 64 1.03 -3.90 -3.92
C ILE A 64 -0.09 -4.35 -4.86
N GLY A 65 -0.32 -5.65 -4.95
CA GLY A 65 -1.43 -6.26 -5.64
C GLY A 65 -2.26 -7.14 -4.71
N ALA A 66 -3.59 -6.99 -4.72
CA ALA A 66 -4.51 -7.83 -3.95
C ALA A 66 -5.57 -8.42 -4.89
N PRO A 67 -5.73 -9.77 -4.94
CA PRO A 67 -6.78 -10.38 -5.75
C PRO A 67 -8.17 -10.03 -5.21
N VAL A 68 -9.07 -9.52 -6.05
CA VAL A 68 -10.46 -9.19 -5.65
C VAL A 68 -11.16 -10.41 -5.06
N LYS A 69 -10.99 -11.58 -5.65
CA LYS A 69 -11.61 -12.84 -5.20
C LYS A 69 -11.09 -13.39 -3.88
N SER A 70 -10.05 -12.77 -3.30
CA SER A 70 -9.46 -13.25 -2.04
C SER A 70 -10.11 -12.65 -0.79
N PHE A 71 -11.04 -11.72 -0.96
CA PHE A 71 -11.80 -11.18 0.16
C PHE A 71 -12.92 -12.15 0.52
N ASP A 72 -12.93 -12.55 1.78
CA ASP A 72 -13.88 -13.47 2.40
C ASP A 72 -14.70 -12.71 3.46
N SER A 73 -16.01 -12.68 3.30
CA SER A 73 -16.94 -12.07 4.25
C SER A 73 -17.66 -13.10 5.13
N GLY A 74 -17.30 -14.37 5.00
CA GLY A 74 -17.98 -15.49 5.67
C GLY A 74 -19.29 -15.93 4.99
N ASP A 75 -19.62 -15.40 3.81
CA ASP A 75 -20.79 -15.79 3.02
C ASP A 75 -20.42 -15.79 1.54
N SER A 76 -20.33 -16.97 0.94
CA SER A 76 -19.91 -17.15 -0.45
C SER A 76 -20.83 -16.48 -1.48
N ASN A 77 -22.12 -16.36 -1.22
CA ASN A 77 -23.07 -15.68 -2.13
C ASN A 77 -22.82 -14.18 -2.10
N ARG A 78 -22.56 -13.61 -0.92
CA ARG A 78 -22.19 -12.19 -0.77
C ARG A 78 -20.86 -11.89 -1.45
N ASP A 79 -19.88 -12.78 -1.31
CA ASP A 79 -18.57 -12.63 -1.95
C ASP A 79 -18.67 -12.70 -3.48
N LEU A 80 -19.46 -13.63 -4.02
CA LEU A 80 -19.75 -13.68 -5.46
C LEU A 80 -20.46 -12.41 -5.95
N HIS A 81 -21.42 -11.91 -5.18
CA HIS A 81 -22.11 -10.66 -5.50
C HIS A 81 -21.14 -9.46 -5.48
N MET A 82 -20.28 -9.38 -4.47
CA MET A 82 -19.22 -8.35 -4.41
C MET A 82 -18.34 -8.41 -5.66
N ILE A 83 -17.86 -9.59 -6.06
CA ILE A 83 -17.03 -9.77 -7.27
C ILE A 83 -17.77 -9.27 -8.53
N GLN A 84 -19.08 -9.52 -8.66
CA GLN A 84 -19.88 -9.03 -9.78
C GLN A 84 -20.01 -7.49 -9.77
N VAL A 85 -20.35 -6.91 -8.62
CA VAL A 85 -20.53 -5.46 -8.46
C VAL A 85 -19.25 -4.69 -8.79
N VAL A 86 -18.09 -5.18 -8.33
CA VAL A 86 -16.80 -4.54 -8.60
C VAL A 86 -16.16 -4.99 -9.92
N ARG A 87 -16.87 -5.76 -10.74
CA ARG A 87 -16.38 -6.27 -12.04
C ARG A 87 -15.08 -7.07 -11.89
N GLY A 88 -14.94 -7.84 -10.78
CA GLY A 88 -13.74 -8.57 -10.44
C GLY A 88 -13.34 -9.65 -11.45
N GLY A 89 -14.26 -10.13 -12.29
CA GLY A 89 -13.94 -11.01 -13.42
C GLY A 89 -13.15 -10.30 -14.53
N GLN A 90 -13.38 -9.00 -14.73
CA GLN A 90 -12.67 -8.18 -15.72
C GLN A 90 -11.44 -7.49 -15.13
N TYR A 91 -11.53 -7.07 -13.89
CA TYR A 91 -10.47 -6.37 -13.14
C TYR A 91 -10.13 -7.16 -11.87
N PRO A 92 -9.39 -8.28 -12.01
CA PRO A 92 -9.25 -9.27 -10.92
C PRO A 92 -8.27 -8.86 -9.83
N ILE A 93 -7.47 -7.81 -10.04
CA ILE A 93 -6.44 -7.36 -9.11
C ILE A 93 -6.67 -5.90 -8.75
N ILE A 94 -6.66 -5.61 -7.45
CA ILE A 94 -6.52 -4.26 -6.93
C ILE A 94 -5.03 -3.96 -6.91
N THR A 95 -4.61 -2.84 -7.52
CA THR A 95 -3.21 -2.41 -7.54
C THR A 95 -3.06 -1.13 -6.75
N VAL A 96 -2.10 -1.07 -5.84
CA VAL A 96 -1.75 0.14 -5.09
C VAL A 96 -0.30 0.51 -5.38
N ARG A 97 -0.07 1.76 -5.75
CA ARG A 97 1.26 2.37 -5.90
C ARG A 97 1.41 3.51 -4.92
N THR A 98 2.57 3.61 -4.33
CA THR A 98 2.93 4.75 -3.49
C THR A 98 4.41 5.05 -3.61
N HIS A 99 4.72 6.33 -3.56
CA HIS A 99 6.07 6.87 -3.55
C HIS A 99 6.19 7.74 -2.29
N VAL A 100 7.20 7.49 -1.47
CA VAL A 100 7.42 8.20 -0.20
C VAL A 100 8.90 8.43 0.04
N PRO A 101 9.31 9.60 0.58
CA PRO A 101 10.66 9.77 1.08
C PRO A 101 10.98 8.74 2.16
N GLU A 102 12.17 8.14 2.11
CA GLU A 102 12.59 7.12 3.08
C GLU A 102 12.61 7.68 4.51
N ALA A 103 13.00 8.94 4.66
CA ALA A 103 13.00 9.63 5.95
C ALA A 103 11.59 9.69 6.56
N ASP A 104 10.57 10.02 5.74
CA ASP A 104 9.17 10.10 6.19
C ASP A 104 8.63 8.71 6.52
N SER A 105 8.89 7.71 5.67
CA SER A 105 8.44 6.33 5.90
C SER A 105 9.12 5.65 7.09
N SER A 106 10.22 6.21 7.60
CA SER A 106 10.93 5.73 8.78
C SER A 106 10.34 6.23 10.11
N ALA A 107 9.48 7.24 10.08
CA ALA A 107 8.81 7.76 11.26
C ALA A 107 7.77 6.76 11.81
N ALA A 108 7.50 6.82 13.13
CA ALA A 108 6.49 5.97 13.78
C ALA A 108 5.07 6.20 13.23
N THR A 109 4.81 7.43 12.78
CA THR A 109 3.60 7.79 12.02
C THR A 109 4.03 8.62 10.83
N PHE A 110 3.54 8.28 9.65
CA PHE A 110 3.84 8.98 8.42
C PHE A 110 2.61 9.08 7.53
N LYS A 111 2.67 9.95 6.53
CA LYS A 111 1.63 10.11 5.53
C LYS A 111 2.15 9.73 4.16
N ALA A 112 1.30 9.07 3.39
CA ALA A 112 1.61 8.68 2.03
C ALA A 112 0.46 9.04 1.07
N ASP A 113 0.83 9.40 -0.15
CA ASP A 113 -0.09 9.50 -1.26
C ASP A 113 -0.20 8.14 -1.93
N LEU A 114 -1.42 7.68 -2.16
CA LEU A 114 -1.68 6.39 -2.79
C LEU A 114 -2.36 6.59 -4.14
N GLU A 115 -1.89 5.86 -5.15
CA GLU A 115 -2.63 5.63 -6.37
C GLU A 115 -3.22 4.23 -6.32
N ILE A 116 -4.55 4.11 -6.41
CA ILE A 116 -5.24 2.83 -6.35
C ILE A 116 -6.01 2.59 -7.64
N GLU A 117 -5.70 1.48 -8.31
CA GLU A 117 -6.43 0.96 -9.46
C GLU A 117 -7.36 -0.15 -8.98
N PHE A 118 -8.67 0.05 -9.15
CA PHE A 118 -9.70 -0.89 -8.74
C PHE A 118 -10.92 -0.76 -9.64
N ALA A 119 -11.58 -1.87 -9.95
CA ALA A 119 -12.79 -1.93 -10.78
C ALA A 119 -12.65 -1.19 -12.14
N GLY A 120 -11.42 -1.13 -12.70
CA GLY A 120 -11.11 -0.42 -13.94
C GLY A 120 -11.08 1.11 -13.80
N GLN A 121 -10.96 1.62 -12.59
CA GLN A 121 -10.81 3.04 -12.29
C GLN A 121 -9.54 3.26 -11.48
N THR A 122 -8.91 4.42 -11.66
CA THR A 122 -7.78 4.86 -10.84
C THR A 122 -8.23 6.02 -9.96
N ALA A 123 -7.96 5.92 -8.66
CA ALA A 123 -8.25 6.96 -7.67
C ALA A 123 -6.97 7.35 -6.93
N GLN A 124 -6.87 8.63 -6.56
CA GLN A 124 -5.77 9.17 -5.78
C GLN A 124 -6.25 9.45 -4.35
N PHE A 125 -5.50 8.97 -3.37
CA PHE A 125 -5.73 9.25 -1.96
C PHE A 125 -4.53 10.02 -1.42
N LYS A 126 -4.77 11.26 -0.99
CA LYS A 126 -3.71 12.14 -0.53
C LYS A 126 -3.56 12.09 0.98
N GLN A 127 -2.30 12.10 1.44
CA GLN A 127 -1.96 12.24 2.87
C GLN A 127 -2.63 11.20 3.78
N VAL A 128 -2.74 9.94 3.30
CA VAL A 128 -3.25 8.83 4.11
C VAL A 128 -2.24 8.53 5.22
N GLU A 129 -2.73 8.55 6.47
CA GLU A 129 -1.89 8.32 7.64
C GLU A 129 -1.68 6.83 7.91
N PHE A 130 -0.43 6.47 8.16
CA PHE A 130 0.00 5.13 8.54
C PHE A 130 0.84 5.16 9.80
N LYS A 131 0.73 4.10 10.59
CA LYS A 131 1.61 3.81 11.73
C LYS A 131 2.62 2.75 11.33
N ARG A 132 3.86 2.96 11.76
CA ARG A 132 4.99 2.04 11.56
C ARG A 132 5.46 1.50 12.89
N GLU A 133 5.62 0.20 12.98
CA GLU A 133 6.15 -0.51 14.14
C GLU A 133 7.28 -1.44 13.70
N ALA A 134 8.44 -1.34 14.35
CA ALA A 134 9.56 -2.23 14.09
C ALA A 134 9.32 -3.60 14.73
N GLN A 135 9.55 -4.68 14.00
CA GLN A 135 9.41 -6.07 14.46
C GLN A 135 10.68 -6.85 14.10
N GLY A 136 11.73 -6.66 14.85
CA GLY A 136 13.07 -7.18 14.51
C GLY A 136 13.59 -6.54 13.23
N ASN A 137 13.88 -7.34 12.20
CA ASN A 137 14.28 -6.86 10.88
C ASN A 137 13.08 -6.53 9.97
N ALA A 138 11.86 -6.86 10.40
CA ALA A 138 10.63 -6.53 9.68
C ALA A 138 10.01 -5.22 10.19
N ILE A 139 9.14 -4.64 9.39
CA ILE A 139 8.30 -3.51 9.77
C ILE A 139 6.82 -3.85 9.57
N LYS A 140 6.01 -3.51 10.57
CA LYS A 140 4.57 -3.59 10.49
C LYS A 140 4.02 -2.20 10.17
N ILE A 141 3.18 -2.11 9.14
CA ILE A 141 2.46 -0.90 8.73
C ILE A 141 0.97 -1.13 8.95
N THR A 142 0.32 -0.18 9.62
CA THR A 142 -1.13 -0.19 9.83
C THR A 142 -1.73 1.15 9.48
N GLY A 143 -2.96 1.15 8.97
CA GLY A 143 -3.68 2.38 8.62
C GLY A 143 -5.09 2.09 8.10
N THR A 144 -5.80 3.16 7.73
CA THR A 144 -7.12 3.05 7.12
C THR A 144 -7.17 3.94 5.88
N ILE A 145 -7.47 3.36 4.74
CA ILE A 145 -7.67 4.08 3.48
C ILE A 145 -9.15 4.49 3.42
N PRO A 146 -9.47 5.79 3.29
CA PRO A 146 -10.85 6.29 3.27
C PRO A 146 -11.47 6.13 1.87
N ALA A 147 -11.60 4.87 1.40
CA ALA A 147 -12.16 4.57 0.11
C ALA A 147 -13.69 4.76 0.09
N THR A 148 -14.21 5.07 -1.10
CA THR A 148 -15.66 5.18 -1.36
C THR A 148 -16.02 4.42 -2.62
N ALA A 149 -17.24 3.88 -2.70
CA ALA A 149 -17.74 3.20 -3.91
C ALA A 149 -17.73 4.16 -5.12
N SER A 150 -18.21 5.38 -4.94
CA SER A 150 -18.27 6.40 -5.99
C SER A 150 -16.91 6.82 -6.51
N GLY A 151 -15.85 6.78 -5.67
CA GLY A 151 -14.47 7.05 -6.07
C GLY A 151 -13.96 6.11 -7.16
N PHE A 152 -14.52 4.90 -7.23
CA PHE A 152 -14.24 3.90 -8.26
C PHE A 152 -15.39 3.70 -9.25
N LYS A 153 -16.35 4.62 -9.30
CA LYS A 153 -17.55 4.55 -10.15
C LYS A 153 -18.30 3.23 -9.98
N ILE A 154 -18.36 2.74 -8.75
CA ILE A 154 -19.16 1.58 -8.37
C ILE A 154 -20.49 2.09 -7.84
N ASP A 155 -21.59 1.62 -8.46
CA ASP A 155 -22.92 1.90 -7.95
C ASP A 155 -23.17 1.04 -6.71
N PRO A 156 -23.42 1.65 -5.52
CA PRO A 156 -23.66 0.88 -4.31
C PRO A 156 -24.86 -0.05 -4.49
N PRO A 157 -24.70 -1.37 -4.24
CA PRO A 157 -25.81 -2.31 -4.34
C PRO A 157 -26.88 -1.97 -3.31
N LYS A 158 -28.14 -2.33 -3.65
CA LYS A 158 -29.29 -2.10 -2.79
C LYS A 158 -29.73 -3.42 -2.16
N PHE A 159 -30.05 -3.37 -0.89
CA PHE A 159 -30.74 -4.45 -0.21
C PHE A 159 -32.13 -3.96 0.23
N LEU A 160 -33.19 -4.63 -0.20
CA LEU A 160 -34.59 -4.22 0.03
C LEU A 160 -34.86 -2.74 -0.34
N THR A 161 -34.34 -2.28 -1.48
CA THR A 161 -34.42 -0.89 -1.99
C THR A 161 -33.52 0.14 -1.30
N VAL A 162 -32.88 -0.19 -0.19
CA VAL A 162 -31.97 0.70 0.53
C VAL A 162 -30.52 0.44 0.06
N PRO A 163 -29.78 1.47 -0.40
CA PRO A 163 -28.37 1.30 -0.78
C PRO A 163 -27.48 1.12 0.46
N ILE A 164 -26.37 0.42 0.29
CA ILE A 164 -25.27 0.47 1.26
C ILE A 164 -24.69 1.88 1.31
N LYS A 165 -23.99 2.22 2.40
CA LYS A 165 -23.27 3.49 2.47
C LYS A 165 -22.19 3.56 1.39
N ASN A 166 -21.92 4.78 0.93
CA ASN A 166 -20.88 5.03 -0.07
C ASN A 166 -19.46 4.80 0.48
N ASP A 167 -19.26 5.06 1.78
CA ASP A 167 -17.97 4.92 2.45
C ASP A 167 -17.64 3.43 2.65
N ILE A 168 -16.48 3.03 2.16
CA ILE A 168 -15.94 1.67 2.25
C ILE A 168 -14.50 1.76 2.76
N PRO A 169 -14.29 2.11 4.03
CA PRO A 169 -12.95 2.21 4.59
C PRO A 169 -12.24 0.85 4.55
N ILE A 170 -10.97 0.88 4.15
CA ILE A 170 -10.12 -0.31 4.08
C ILE A 170 -9.09 -0.23 5.20
N ARG A 171 -9.22 -1.10 6.20
CA ARG A 171 -8.16 -1.28 7.20
C ARG A 171 -7.03 -2.10 6.59
N VAL A 172 -5.81 -1.62 6.82
CA VAL A 172 -4.59 -2.20 6.28
C VAL A 172 -3.68 -2.61 7.44
N GLU A 173 -3.22 -3.84 7.41
CA GLU A 173 -2.15 -4.35 8.24
C GLU A 173 -1.18 -5.14 7.36
N MET A 174 0.07 -4.70 7.27
CA MET A 174 1.08 -5.27 6.39
C MET A 174 2.40 -5.41 7.12
N THR A 175 3.06 -6.55 6.97
CA THR A 175 4.43 -6.78 7.48
C THR A 175 5.38 -6.90 6.31
N TRP A 176 6.35 -6.01 6.26
CA TRP A 176 7.39 -5.94 5.24
C TRP A 176 8.72 -6.45 5.78
N GLN A 177 9.46 -7.17 4.94
CA GLN A 177 10.81 -7.67 5.26
C GLN A 177 11.80 -7.19 4.21
N PRO A 178 13.02 -6.81 4.60
CA PRO A 178 14.10 -6.55 3.65
C PRO A 178 14.52 -7.86 2.97
N GLN A 179 14.94 -7.75 1.71
CA GLN A 179 15.52 -8.84 0.92
C GLN A 179 17.04 -8.75 0.89
#